data_462d49f64e163ed60fae56412b6ec19e
#
_entry.id   462d49f64e163ed60fae56412b6ec19e
#
_cell.length_a   1.000
_cell.length_b   1.000
_cell.length_c   1.000
_cell.angle_alpha   90.00
_cell.angle_beta   90.00
_cell.angle_gamma   90.00
#
_symmetry.space_group_name_H-M   'P 1'
#
loop_
_entity.id
_entity.type
_entity.pdbx_description
1 polymer ?
#
loop_
_entity_poly.entity_id
_entity_poly.type
_entity_poly.pdbx_seq_one_letter_code
_entity_poly.pdbx_strand_id
1 'polypeptide(L)'
;LAERQLIDASDRRNRLLRAQIDLWRQNPPVKRIVAAGTTAAFPLMKELVKTVLSLEKGELYLAGIDKFLEDEAWEKIDETHPQHELKELLDYLTVRREDIPDLQAPENFGREVLISEVMRPAATTEKWRDIAGKKIRHEAADGITLVNCADMREEALTIALLLREAG
;
A
#
# COMPACT_ATOMS: atom_id res chain seq x y z
N LEU A 1 -25.11 18.39 -37.72
CA LEU A 1 -24.52 18.50 -36.37
C LEU A 1 -23.80 17.19 -36.12
N ALA A 2 -22.44 17.22 -36.27
CA ALA A 2 -21.62 16.05 -35.95
C ALA A 2 -21.80 15.73 -34.47
N GLU A 3 -22.33 14.54 -34.12
CA GLU A 3 -22.31 14.01 -32.79
C GLU A 3 -20.86 13.96 -32.34
N ARG A 4 -20.51 14.81 -31.38
CA ARG A 4 -19.21 14.70 -30.69
C ARG A 4 -19.23 13.34 -29.99
N GLN A 5 -18.46 12.39 -30.49
CA GLN A 5 -18.20 11.12 -29.81
C GLN A 5 -17.43 11.45 -28.52
N LEU A 6 -18.16 11.79 -27.48
CA LEU A 6 -17.59 11.99 -26.15
C LEU A 6 -17.35 10.59 -25.58
N ILE A 7 -16.12 10.35 -25.14
CA ILE A 7 -15.76 9.13 -24.40
C ILE A 7 -15.72 9.47 -22.90
N ASP A 8 -16.15 8.52 -22.09
CA ASP A 8 -16.05 8.60 -20.64
C ASP A 8 -14.59 8.71 -20.18
N ALA A 9 -14.38 9.39 -19.05
CA ALA A 9 -13.04 9.61 -18.49
C ALA A 9 -12.29 8.29 -18.19
N SER A 10 -13.02 7.28 -17.72
CA SER A 10 -12.47 5.96 -17.44
C SER A 10 -12.08 5.23 -18.72
N ASP A 11 -12.91 5.31 -19.76
CA ASP A 11 -12.63 4.71 -21.07
C ASP A 11 -11.40 5.39 -21.72
N ARG A 12 -11.34 6.72 -21.67
CA ARG A 12 -10.17 7.48 -22.13
C ARG A 12 -8.88 7.05 -21.42
N ARG A 13 -8.92 6.95 -20.09
CA ARG A 13 -7.78 6.48 -19.30
C ARG A 13 -7.35 5.08 -19.74
N ASN A 14 -8.30 4.16 -19.85
CA ASN A 14 -8.02 2.78 -20.23
C ASN A 14 -7.42 2.67 -21.64
N ARG A 15 -7.90 3.47 -22.60
CA ARG A 15 -7.31 3.52 -23.95
C ARG A 15 -5.87 4.04 -23.93
N LEU A 16 -5.61 5.08 -23.14
CA LEU A 16 -4.26 5.63 -23.02
C LEU A 16 -3.29 4.63 -22.38
N LEU A 17 -3.73 3.94 -21.31
CA LEU A 17 -2.91 2.92 -20.66
C LEU A 17 -2.60 1.75 -21.60
N ARG A 18 -3.59 1.24 -22.34
CA ARG A 18 -3.36 0.19 -23.35
C ARG A 18 -2.38 0.64 -24.43
N ALA A 19 -2.59 1.82 -24.99
CA ALA A 19 -1.69 2.35 -26.00
C ALA A 19 -0.25 2.52 -25.46
N GLN A 20 -0.08 2.92 -24.21
CA GLN A 20 1.24 3.03 -23.57
C GLN A 20 1.89 1.66 -23.36
N ILE A 21 1.14 0.66 -22.90
CA ILE A 21 1.60 -0.72 -22.74
C ILE A 21 2.07 -1.28 -24.10
N ASP A 22 1.25 -1.16 -25.13
CA ASP A 22 1.55 -1.64 -26.47
C ASP A 22 2.78 -0.94 -27.06
N LEU A 23 2.87 0.38 -26.87
CA LEU A 23 4.04 1.16 -27.30
C LEU A 23 5.33 0.67 -26.65
N TRP A 24 5.34 0.45 -25.34
CA TRP A 24 6.54 0.02 -24.63
C TRP A 24 6.91 -1.43 -24.92
N ARG A 25 5.97 -2.30 -25.25
CA ARG A 25 6.22 -3.66 -25.71
C ARG A 25 6.86 -3.69 -27.09
N GLN A 26 6.44 -2.79 -27.99
CA GLN A 26 6.97 -2.72 -29.34
C GLN A 26 8.27 -1.92 -29.43
N ASN A 27 8.37 -0.83 -28.66
CA ASN A 27 9.50 0.08 -28.64
C ASN A 27 9.88 0.40 -27.20
N PRO A 28 10.66 -0.47 -26.54
CA PRO A 28 11.07 -0.26 -25.16
C PRO A 28 11.88 1.04 -25.01
N PRO A 29 11.58 1.86 -23.99
CA PRO A 29 12.34 3.08 -23.74
C PRO A 29 13.76 2.76 -23.28
N VAL A 30 14.73 3.51 -23.79
CA VAL A 30 16.16 3.41 -23.37
C VAL A 30 16.37 4.03 -21.98
N LYS A 31 15.50 4.96 -21.59
CA LYS A 31 15.57 5.66 -20.30
C LYS A 31 15.03 4.78 -19.17
N ARG A 32 15.50 5.04 -17.96
CA ARG A 32 14.95 4.46 -16.73
C ARG A 32 13.47 4.86 -16.55
N ILE A 33 12.62 3.89 -16.32
CA ILE A 33 11.20 4.09 -16.02
C ILE A 33 10.95 3.60 -14.60
N VAL A 34 10.39 4.46 -13.78
CA VAL A 34 10.08 4.15 -12.37
C VAL A 34 8.59 4.27 -12.17
N ALA A 35 7.97 3.24 -11.65
CA ALA A 35 6.63 3.26 -11.09
C ALA A 35 6.72 3.34 -9.57
N ALA A 36 6.04 4.30 -8.95
CA ALA A 36 6.02 4.47 -7.50
C ALA A 36 4.65 4.98 -7.02
N GLY A 37 4.33 4.70 -5.75
CA GLY A 37 3.12 5.21 -5.10
C GLY A 37 1.81 4.64 -5.66
N THR A 38 1.82 3.43 -6.22
CA THR A 38 0.63 2.76 -6.72
C THR A 38 0.47 1.38 -6.09
N THR A 39 -0.78 1.02 -5.78
CA THR A 39 -1.18 -0.34 -5.43
C THR A 39 -1.65 -1.13 -6.65
N ALA A 40 -1.73 -0.47 -7.82
CA ALA A 40 -2.22 -1.05 -9.07
C ALA A 40 -3.62 -1.69 -8.91
N ALA A 41 -4.55 -0.99 -8.23
CA ALA A 41 -5.87 -1.44 -7.83
C ALA A 41 -6.78 -1.99 -8.95
N PHE A 42 -6.49 -1.71 -10.22
CA PHE A 42 -7.29 -2.21 -11.34
C PHE A 42 -6.43 -2.96 -12.37
N PRO A 43 -7.01 -3.93 -13.11
CA PRO A 43 -6.26 -4.90 -13.92
C PRO A 43 -5.28 -4.27 -14.92
N LEU A 44 -5.69 -3.20 -15.59
CA LEU A 44 -4.85 -2.55 -16.59
C LEU A 44 -3.65 -1.82 -15.97
N MET A 45 -3.77 -1.37 -14.73
CA MET A 45 -2.63 -0.80 -13.99
C MET A 45 -1.65 -1.91 -13.57
N LYS A 46 -2.14 -3.08 -13.15
CA LYS A 46 -1.30 -4.26 -12.87
C LYS A 46 -0.52 -4.65 -14.14
N GLU A 47 -1.17 -4.63 -15.30
CA GLU A 47 -0.54 -4.90 -16.59
C GLU A 47 0.53 -3.86 -16.96
N LEU A 48 0.27 -2.57 -16.72
CA LEU A 48 1.25 -1.50 -16.93
C LEU A 48 2.47 -1.68 -16.03
N VAL A 49 2.26 -1.94 -14.73
CA VAL A 49 3.35 -2.21 -13.77
C VAL A 49 4.18 -3.40 -14.21
N LYS A 50 3.54 -4.51 -14.62
CA LYS A 50 4.24 -5.68 -15.16
C LYS A 50 5.04 -5.34 -16.41
N THR A 51 4.49 -4.49 -17.28
CA THR A 51 5.20 -4.01 -18.47
C THR A 51 6.43 -3.17 -18.07
N VAL A 52 6.30 -2.26 -17.09
CA VAL A 52 7.45 -1.50 -16.57
C VAL A 52 8.54 -2.45 -16.06
N LEU A 53 8.19 -3.44 -15.25
CA LEU A 53 9.14 -4.42 -14.73
C LEU A 53 9.79 -5.29 -15.80
N SER A 54 9.20 -5.43 -16.98
CA SER A 54 9.79 -6.15 -18.12
C SER A 54 10.81 -5.31 -18.90
N LEU A 55 10.89 -4.01 -18.65
CA LEU A 55 11.85 -3.12 -19.31
C LEU A 55 13.25 -3.32 -18.70
N GLU A 56 14.31 -3.17 -19.52
CA GLU A 56 15.71 -3.30 -19.08
C GLU A 56 16.06 -2.41 -17.88
N LYS A 57 15.47 -1.21 -17.82
CA LYS A 57 15.66 -0.22 -16.73
C LYS A 57 14.34 0.16 -16.10
N GLY A 58 13.45 -0.81 -15.96
CA GLY A 58 12.15 -0.64 -15.29
C GLY A 58 12.25 -0.97 -13.82
N GLU A 59 11.66 -0.13 -12.98
CA GLU A 59 11.67 -0.30 -11.51
C GLU A 59 10.29 -0.02 -10.94
N LEU A 60 9.96 -0.74 -9.86
CA LEU A 60 8.75 -0.54 -9.08
C LEU A 60 9.13 -0.29 -7.62
N TYR A 61 8.62 0.80 -7.05
CA TYR A 61 8.73 1.09 -5.63
C TYR A 61 7.35 1.03 -5.00
N LEU A 62 7.18 0.09 -4.09
CA LEU A 62 5.96 -0.11 -3.32
C LEU A 62 6.12 0.48 -1.93
N ALA A 63 5.12 1.19 -1.45
CA ALA A 63 5.10 1.76 -0.12
C ALA A 63 4.23 0.90 0.81
N GLY A 64 4.67 0.71 2.06
CA GLY A 64 3.86 0.17 3.12
C GLY A 64 3.55 -1.33 3.02
N ILE A 65 4.38 -2.14 2.36
CA ILE A 65 4.23 -3.59 2.40
C ILE A 65 4.51 -4.10 3.81
N ASP A 66 3.55 -4.82 4.38
CA ASP A 66 3.72 -5.49 5.66
C ASP A 66 4.58 -6.77 5.50
N LYS A 67 5.83 -6.69 5.97
CA LYS A 67 6.76 -7.82 5.99
C LYS A 67 6.81 -8.55 7.33
N PHE A 68 6.10 -8.06 8.34
CA PHE A 68 6.11 -8.59 9.70
C PHE A 68 4.94 -9.51 9.98
N LEU A 69 3.86 -9.39 9.21
CA LEU A 69 2.71 -10.26 9.31
C LEU A 69 3.11 -11.70 8.94
N GLU A 70 2.71 -12.66 9.77
CA GLU A 70 2.97 -14.09 9.51
C GLU A 70 2.29 -14.56 8.22
N ASP A 71 2.86 -15.55 7.54
CA ASP A 71 2.33 -16.06 6.27
C ASP A 71 0.90 -16.56 6.37
N GLU A 72 0.57 -17.25 7.48
CA GLU A 72 -0.81 -17.69 7.72
C GLU A 72 -1.80 -16.53 7.80
N ALA A 73 -1.41 -15.41 8.43
CA ALA A 73 -2.25 -14.22 8.51
C ALA A 73 -2.27 -13.48 7.17
N TRP A 74 -1.15 -13.41 6.46
CA TRP A 74 -1.08 -12.85 5.12
C TRP A 74 -2.03 -13.54 4.15
N GLU A 75 -2.13 -14.87 4.21
CA GLU A 75 -3.06 -15.63 3.37
C GLU A 75 -4.54 -15.38 3.74
N LYS A 76 -4.83 -14.91 4.95
CA LYS A 76 -6.18 -14.56 5.42
C LYS A 76 -6.59 -13.11 5.13
N ILE A 77 -5.74 -12.33 4.46
CA ILE A 77 -6.07 -10.98 4.03
C ILE A 77 -7.24 -11.05 3.03
N ASP A 78 -8.31 -10.36 3.35
CA ASP A 78 -9.50 -10.21 2.52
C ASP A 78 -9.60 -8.81 1.89
N GLU A 79 -10.64 -8.56 1.10
CA GLU A 79 -10.86 -7.31 0.35
C GLU A 79 -11.01 -6.07 1.24
N THR A 80 -11.29 -6.24 2.54
CA THR A 80 -11.45 -5.12 3.49
C THR A 80 -10.12 -4.72 4.12
N HIS A 81 -9.10 -5.54 4.00
CA HIS A 81 -7.81 -5.32 4.62
C HIS A 81 -6.94 -4.31 3.83
N PRO A 82 -6.25 -3.36 4.48
CA PRO A 82 -5.41 -2.37 3.80
C PRO A 82 -4.31 -2.93 2.89
N GLN A 83 -3.83 -4.14 3.18
CA GLN A 83 -2.79 -4.81 2.37
C GLN A 83 -3.37 -5.59 1.18
N HIS A 84 -4.70 -5.67 1.02
CA HIS A 84 -5.34 -6.51 0.00
C HIS A 84 -4.85 -6.19 -1.42
N GLU A 85 -4.87 -4.91 -1.82
CA GLU A 85 -4.45 -4.51 -3.15
C GLU A 85 -2.97 -4.80 -3.42
N LEU A 86 -2.10 -4.62 -2.41
CA LEU A 86 -0.69 -4.95 -2.52
C LEU A 86 -0.48 -6.46 -2.63
N LYS A 87 -1.19 -7.26 -1.84
CA LYS A 87 -1.18 -8.74 -1.95
C LYS A 87 -1.59 -9.17 -3.35
N GLU A 88 -2.72 -8.67 -3.86
CA GLU A 88 -3.18 -8.98 -5.22
C GLU A 88 -2.18 -8.56 -6.31
N LEU A 89 -1.48 -7.44 -6.13
CA LEU A 89 -0.44 -7.01 -7.06
C LEU A 89 0.74 -7.98 -7.03
N LEU A 90 1.21 -8.37 -5.85
CA LEU A 90 2.32 -9.31 -5.69
C LEU A 90 1.98 -10.69 -6.28
N ASP A 91 0.77 -11.19 -6.03
CA ASP A 91 0.26 -12.43 -6.60
C ASP A 91 0.23 -12.37 -8.15
N TYR A 92 -0.25 -11.26 -8.71
CA TYR A 92 -0.27 -11.03 -10.16
C TYR A 92 1.13 -10.98 -10.77
N LEU A 93 2.09 -10.40 -10.04
CA LEU A 93 3.49 -10.31 -10.47
C LEU A 93 4.26 -11.60 -10.20
N THR A 94 3.70 -12.53 -9.42
CA THR A 94 4.36 -13.76 -8.96
C THR A 94 5.64 -13.45 -8.17
N VAL A 95 5.57 -12.44 -7.30
CA VAL A 95 6.65 -11.97 -6.45
C VAL A 95 6.27 -12.20 -4.99
N ARG A 96 7.18 -12.79 -4.22
CA ARG A 96 6.99 -12.96 -2.78
C ARG A 96 7.40 -11.67 -2.06
N ARG A 97 6.67 -11.30 -1.00
CA ARG A 97 6.96 -10.09 -0.22
C ARG A 97 8.36 -10.10 0.41
N GLU A 98 8.87 -11.30 0.78
CA GLU A 98 10.20 -11.48 1.37
C GLU A 98 11.33 -11.18 0.36
N ASP A 99 11.05 -11.38 -0.94
CA ASP A 99 12.02 -11.17 -2.01
C ASP A 99 12.15 -9.68 -2.41
N ILE A 100 11.30 -8.80 -1.86
CA ILE A 100 11.34 -7.36 -2.13
C ILE A 100 12.37 -6.71 -1.21
N PRO A 101 13.46 -6.12 -1.73
CA PRO A 101 14.43 -5.42 -0.91
C PRO A 101 13.83 -4.13 -0.32
N ASP A 102 14.23 -3.80 0.91
CA ASP A 102 13.90 -2.52 1.50
C ASP A 102 14.76 -1.42 0.89
N LEU A 103 14.15 -0.31 0.50
CA LEU A 103 14.87 0.86 0.01
C LEU A 103 15.65 1.53 1.15
N GLN A 104 15.08 1.52 2.34
CA GLN A 104 15.64 2.06 3.56
C GLN A 104 15.22 1.20 4.75
N ALA A 105 16.11 1.00 5.69
CA ALA A 105 15.74 0.33 6.93
C ALA A 105 14.68 1.15 7.68
N PRO A 106 13.69 0.50 8.33
CA PRO A 106 12.68 1.20 9.10
C PRO A 106 13.32 2.01 10.26
N GLU A 107 12.86 3.24 10.43
CA GLU A 107 13.35 4.13 11.51
C GLU A 107 13.03 3.56 12.90
N ASN A 108 11.90 2.89 13.02
CA ASN A 108 11.46 2.24 14.25
C ASN A 108 10.89 0.85 13.94
N PHE A 109 11.75 -0.15 13.99
CA PHE A 109 11.36 -1.56 13.77
C PHE A 109 10.24 -2.02 14.72
N GLY A 110 10.26 -1.58 15.97
CA GLY A 110 9.19 -1.92 16.94
C GLY A 110 7.83 -1.37 16.52
N ARG A 111 7.81 -0.18 15.91
CA ARG A 111 6.61 0.45 15.38
C ARG A 111 6.02 -0.33 14.20
N GLU A 112 6.86 -0.79 13.28
CA GLU A 112 6.43 -1.61 12.13
C GLU A 112 5.76 -2.90 12.61
N VAL A 113 6.37 -3.60 13.57
CA VAL A 113 5.80 -4.81 14.18
C VAL A 113 4.48 -4.50 14.90
N LEU A 114 4.40 -3.38 15.65
CA LEU A 114 3.17 -2.98 16.32
C LEU A 114 2.04 -2.72 15.33
N ILE A 115 2.31 -1.99 14.25
CA ILE A 115 1.31 -1.68 13.21
C ILE A 115 0.84 -2.97 12.54
N SER A 116 1.75 -3.86 12.16
CA SER A 116 1.44 -5.16 11.59
C SER A 116 0.49 -5.96 12.48
N GLU A 117 0.78 -6.01 13.77
CA GLU A 117 -0.07 -6.74 14.74
C GLU A 117 -1.43 -6.07 14.99
N VAL A 118 -1.49 -4.75 15.03
CA VAL A 118 -2.76 -3.99 15.17
C VAL A 118 -3.64 -4.20 13.95
N MET A 119 -3.05 -4.27 12.77
CA MET A 119 -3.75 -4.45 11.49
C MET A 119 -3.97 -5.91 11.12
N ARG A 120 -3.71 -6.85 12.02
CA ARG A 120 -3.87 -8.29 11.77
C ARG A 120 -5.29 -8.63 11.28
N PRO A 121 -5.45 -9.47 10.24
CA PRO A 121 -6.76 -9.89 9.73
C PRO A 121 -7.65 -10.49 10.83
N ALA A 122 -8.94 -10.20 10.77
CA ALA A 122 -9.92 -10.61 11.77
C ALA A 122 -9.89 -12.13 12.04
N ALA A 123 -9.63 -12.93 11.01
CA ALA A 123 -9.56 -14.39 11.10
C ALA A 123 -8.37 -14.92 11.92
N THR A 124 -7.44 -14.07 12.35
CA THR A 124 -6.24 -14.47 13.11
C THR A 124 -6.03 -13.63 14.37
N THR A 125 -7.04 -12.90 14.83
CA THR A 125 -6.96 -12.01 16.01
C THR A 125 -6.86 -12.78 17.33
N GLU A 126 -7.16 -14.08 17.37
CA GLU A 126 -6.91 -14.94 18.53
C GLU A 126 -5.43 -14.93 18.95
N LYS A 127 -4.51 -14.72 18.02
CA LYS A 127 -3.07 -14.60 18.30
C LYS A 127 -2.70 -13.35 19.12
N TRP A 128 -3.60 -12.37 19.26
CA TRP A 128 -3.38 -11.24 20.17
C TRP A 128 -3.20 -11.65 21.64
N ARG A 129 -3.75 -12.81 22.04
CA ARG A 129 -3.53 -13.35 23.38
C ARG A 129 -2.06 -13.68 23.63
N ASP A 130 -1.36 -14.15 22.59
CA ASP A 130 0.05 -14.49 22.64
C ASP A 130 0.94 -13.25 22.66
N ILE A 131 0.48 -12.16 22.04
CA ILE A 131 1.20 -10.87 21.98
C ILE A 131 1.19 -10.17 23.33
N ALA A 132 0.12 -10.28 24.11
CA ALA A 132 0.05 -9.72 25.46
C ALA A 132 1.16 -10.25 26.38
N GLY A 133 1.75 -11.41 26.06
CA GLY A 133 2.92 -11.98 26.74
C GLY A 133 4.26 -11.61 26.08
N LYS A 134 4.26 -11.16 24.83
CA LYS A 134 5.45 -10.67 24.14
C LYS A 134 5.59 -9.19 24.46
N LYS A 135 6.67 -8.79 25.11
CA LYS A 135 6.98 -7.38 25.35
C LYS A 135 7.07 -6.64 24.02
N ILE A 136 5.94 -6.05 23.58
CA ILE A 136 6.01 -4.97 22.61
C ILE A 136 6.89 -3.92 23.28
N ARG A 137 8.02 -3.59 22.66
CA ARG A 137 8.97 -2.65 23.23
C ARG A 137 8.26 -1.31 23.46
N HIS A 138 8.46 -0.68 24.61
CA HIS A 138 7.89 0.65 24.89
C HIS A 138 8.19 1.64 23.77
N GLU A 139 9.36 1.55 23.15
CA GLU A 139 9.80 2.35 22.02
C GLU A 139 8.85 2.26 20.78
N ALA A 140 8.10 1.16 20.64
CA ALA A 140 7.12 1.02 19.56
C ALA A 140 5.96 2.02 19.68
N ALA A 141 5.65 2.46 20.88
CA ALA A 141 4.58 3.42 21.18
C ALA A 141 5.09 4.86 21.37
N ASP A 142 6.39 5.10 21.25
CA ASP A 142 6.95 6.44 21.43
C ASP A 142 6.34 7.44 20.45
N GLY A 143 5.89 8.59 20.96
CA GLY A 143 5.22 9.60 20.17
C GLY A 143 3.76 9.28 19.79
N ILE A 144 3.18 8.17 20.28
CA ILE A 144 1.75 7.92 20.20
C ILE A 144 1.08 8.55 21.43
N THR A 145 0.14 9.45 21.20
CA THR A 145 -0.64 10.08 22.25
C THR A 145 -2.11 9.70 22.14
N LEU A 146 -2.69 9.22 23.22
CA LEU A 146 -4.14 8.97 23.31
C LEU A 146 -4.79 10.13 24.07
N VAL A 147 -5.73 10.79 23.42
CA VAL A 147 -6.53 11.86 24.05
C VAL A 147 -7.97 11.39 24.18
N ASN A 148 -8.46 11.29 25.43
CA ASN A 148 -9.85 10.98 25.71
C ASN A 148 -10.62 12.28 25.84
N CYS A 149 -11.57 12.52 24.93
CA CYS A 149 -12.45 13.67 24.94
C CYS A 149 -13.81 13.30 25.52
N ALA A 150 -14.45 14.22 26.24
CA ALA A 150 -15.73 13.99 26.88
C ALA A 150 -16.90 13.91 25.88
N ASP A 151 -16.77 14.60 24.74
CA ASP A 151 -17.76 14.61 23.67
C ASP A 151 -17.12 14.94 22.30
N MET A 152 -17.91 14.83 21.23
CA MET A 152 -17.48 15.12 19.85
C MET A 152 -17.02 16.58 19.64
N ARG A 153 -17.52 17.52 20.43
CA ARG A 153 -17.15 18.93 20.30
C ARG A 153 -15.74 19.16 20.85
N GLU A 154 -15.44 18.54 21.99
CA GLU A 154 -14.10 18.57 22.57
C GLU A 154 -13.10 17.86 21.66
N GLU A 155 -13.48 16.72 21.08
CA GLU A 155 -12.66 16.00 20.10
C GLU A 155 -12.33 16.87 18.88
N ALA A 156 -13.35 17.49 18.27
CA ALA A 156 -13.16 18.37 17.12
C ALA A 156 -12.26 19.57 17.44
N LEU A 157 -12.42 20.17 18.64
CA LEU A 157 -11.60 21.29 19.10
C LEU A 157 -10.14 20.84 19.31
N THR A 158 -9.93 19.69 19.93
CA THR A 158 -8.62 19.11 20.16
C THR A 158 -7.89 18.86 18.84
N ILE A 159 -8.56 18.23 17.87
CA ILE A 159 -8.02 18.00 16.52
C ILE A 159 -7.65 19.34 15.86
N ALA A 160 -8.53 20.34 15.92
CA ALA A 160 -8.27 21.66 15.33
C ALA A 160 -7.05 22.35 15.96
N LEU A 161 -6.87 22.23 17.29
CA LEU A 161 -5.72 22.79 18.00
C LEU A 161 -4.41 22.08 17.61
N LEU A 162 -4.43 20.74 17.54
CA LEU A 162 -3.25 19.95 17.13
C LEU A 162 -2.85 20.26 15.70
N LEU A 163 -3.81 20.36 14.77
CA LEU A 163 -3.53 20.74 13.38
C LEU A 163 -2.94 22.14 13.27
N ARG A 164 -3.42 23.10 14.08
CA ARG A 164 -2.86 24.46 14.11
C ARG A 164 -1.43 24.50 14.67
N GLU A 165 -1.12 23.63 15.61
CA GLU A 165 0.23 23.56 16.21
C GLU A 165 1.25 22.89 15.28
N ALA A 166 0.79 21.97 14.42
CA ALA A 166 1.64 21.23 13.47
C ALA A 166 1.90 21.99 12.17
N GLY A 167 1.15 23.04 11.83
CA GLY A 167 1.28 23.85 10.61
C GLY A 167 1.96 25.18 10.86
#